data_62320bcd20726133cba8faa991f978e5
#
_entry.id   62320bcd20726133cba8faa991f978e5
#
_cell.length_a   1.000
_cell.length_b   1.000
_cell.length_c   1.000
_cell.angle_alpha   90.00
_cell.angle_beta   90.00
_cell.angle_gamma   90.00
#
_symmetry.space_group_name_H-M   'P 1'
#
loop_
_entity.id
_entity.type
_entity.pdbx_description
1 polymer ?
#
loop_
_entity_poly.entity_id
_entity_poly.type
_entity_poly.pdbx_seq_one_letter_code
_entity_poly.pdbx_strand_id
1 'polypeptide(L)'
;ASLCFVCWQSPADNPWQSLFVQEVKKFIDLPSPPPRSPGPFAFMEAEYVSSILQDSNFENIEIVGYEADVNMFSGRSLPAAVKDYTSINPVVSEMLKDLPKKLTEKILNSVIETFLPYFSEKGLIFSSSTWLVKANKIG
;
A
#
# COMPACT_ATOMS: atom_id res chain seq x y z
N ALA A 1 14.12 -6.89 -26.04
CA ALA A 1 13.74 -5.76 -25.18
C ALA A 1 13.82 -6.16 -23.70
N SER A 2 14.18 -5.22 -22.84
CA SER A 2 14.24 -5.43 -21.40
C SER A 2 13.04 -4.79 -20.70
N LEU A 3 12.54 -5.45 -19.68
CA LEU A 3 11.49 -4.95 -18.79
C LEU A 3 12.10 -4.77 -17.40
N CYS A 4 11.78 -3.67 -16.75
CA CYS A 4 12.13 -3.44 -15.35
C CYS A 4 10.98 -2.68 -14.67
N PHE A 5 10.55 -3.15 -13.51
CA PHE A 5 9.53 -2.46 -12.73
C PHE A 5 9.67 -2.76 -11.24
N VAL A 6 8.95 -1.99 -10.44
CA VAL A 6 8.87 -2.15 -8.99
C VAL A 6 7.40 -2.38 -8.63
N CYS A 7 7.14 -3.32 -7.74
CA CYS A 7 5.81 -3.54 -7.18
C CYS A 7 5.90 -3.83 -5.68
N TRP A 8 4.78 -3.65 -4.99
CA TRP A 8 4.74 -3.86 -3.54
C TRP A 8 4.80 -5.34 -3.18
N GLN A 9 5.51 -5.66 -2.10
CA GLN A 9 5.35 -6.93 -1.38
C GLN A 9 4.02 -6.91 -0.61
N SER A 10 3.80 -7.85 0.29
CA SER A 10 2.52 -7.96 0.99
C SER A 10 2.18 -6.74 1.85
N PRO A 11 0.89 -6.48 2.12
CA PRO A 11 0.49 -5.45 3.08
C PRO A 11 1.13 -5.64 4.46
N ALA A 12 1.35 -6.88 4.89
CA ALA A 12 1.97 -7.18 6.18
C ALA A 12 3.40 -6.62 6.29
N ASP A 13 4.11 -6.54 5.17
CA ASP A 13 5.47 -5.99 5.09
C ASP A 13 5.49 -4.48 4.81
N ASN A 14 4.32 -3.86 4.73
CA ASN A 14 4.15 -2.44 4.43
C ASN A 14 3.27 -1.78 5.51
N PRO A 15 3.88 -1.33 6.63
CA PRO A 15 3.14 -0.76 7.76
C PRO A 15 2.25 0.43 7.40
N TRP A 16 2.63 1.21 6.38
CA TRP A 16 1.80 2.31 5.88
C TRP A 16 0.40 1.86 5.46
N GLN A 17 0.27 0.61 4.99
CA GLN A 17 -1.02 0.03 4.61
C GLN A 17 -1.63 -0.78 5.75
N SER A 18 -0.84 -1.69 6.35
CA SER A 18 -1.37 -2.61 7.36
C SER A 18 -1.87 -1.91 8.62
N LEU A 19 -1.16 -0.90 9.10
CA LEU A 19 -1.58 -0.13 10.28
C LEU A 19 -2.86 0.65 10.01
N PHE A 20 -2.96 1.26 8.84
CA PHE A 20 -4.18 1.98 8.43
C PHE A 20 -5.40 1.06 8.38
N VAL A 21 -5.27 -0.07 7.68
CA VAL A 21 -6.36 -1.03 7.53
C VAL A 21 -6.77 -1.63 8.89
N GLN A 22 -5.80 -2.01 9.72
CA GLN A 22 -6.07 -2.54 11.06
C GLN A 22 -6.85 -1.54 11.91
N GLU A 23 -6.49 -0.27 11.85
CA GLU A 23 -7.16 0.76 12.63
C GLU A 23 -8.58 1.02 12.15
N VAL A 24 -8.79 1.12 10.85
CA VAL A 24 -10.13 1.30 10.27
C VAL A 24 -11.04 0.11 10.57
N LYS A 25 -10.50 -1.11 10.54
CA LYS A 25 -11.25 -2.35 10.86
C LYS A 25 -11.79 -2.41 12.28
N LYS A 26 -11.27 -1.63 13.22
CA LYS A 26 -11.82 -1.55 14.58
C LYS A 26 -13.20 -0.90 14.61
N PHE A 27 -13.54 -0.11 13.62
CA PHE A 27 -14.76 0.70 13.56
C PHE A 27 -15.76 0.23 12.50
N ILE A 28 -15.27 -0.30 11.39
CA ILE A 28 -16.10 -0.75 10.27
C ILE A 28 -15.60 -2.08 9.73
N ASP A 29 -16.50 -2.83 9.12
CA ASP A 29 -16.17 -4.09 8.45
C ASP A 29 -15.64 -3.81 7.05
N LEU A 30 -14.31 -3.84 6.90
CA LEU A 30 -13.66 -3.71 5.61
C LEU A 30 -13.55 -5.06 4.93
N PRO A 31 -13.98 -5.18 3.65
CA PRO A 31 -13.78 -6.41 2.90
C PRO A 31 -12.28 -6.68 2.71
N SER A 32 -11.91 -7.96 2.83
CA SER A 32 -10.57 -8.41 2.45
C SER A 32 -10.62 -8.83 0.99
N PRO A 33 -9.91 -8.12 0.09
CA PRO A 33 -9.93 -8.49 -1.32
C PRO A 33 -9.33 -9.88 -1.53
N PRO A 34 -9.84 -10.67 -2.49
CA PRO A 34 -9.22 -11.93 -2.86
C PRO A 34 -7.76 -11.70 -3.29
N PRO A 35 -6.89 -12.73 -3.16
CA PRO A 35 -5.54 -12.65 -3.69
C PRO A 35 -5.52 -12.23 -5.16
N ARG A 36 -4.53 -11.43 -5.55
CA ARG A 36 -4.33 -10.97 -6.93
C ARG A 36 -5.43 -10.05 -7.46
N SER A 37 -6.27 -9.50 -6.58
CA SER A 37 -7.25 -8.48 -6.96
C SER A 37 -6.56 -7.24 -7.52
N PRO A 38 -7.19 -6.52 -8.46
CA PRO A 38 -6.65 -5.26 -8.97
C PRO A 38 -6.39 -4.27 -7.83
N GLY A 39 -5.21 -3.67 -7.82
CA GLY A 39 -4.80 -2.72 -6.79
C GLY A 39 -3.30 -2.74 -6.53
N PRO A 40 -2.84 -2.00 -5.51
CA PRO A 40 -1.41 -1.85 -5.23
C PRO A 40 -0.69 -3.18 -4.92
N PHE A 41 -1.40 -4.16 -4.40
CA PHE A 41 -0.82 -5.44 -3.96
C PHE A 41 -1.14 -6.61 -4.89
N ALA A 42 -1.61 -6.33 -6.13
CA ALA A 42 -1.92 -7.36 -7.10
C ALA A 42 -0.71 -8.27 -7.41
N PHE A 43 0.50 -7.73 -7.36
CA PHE A 43 1.76 -8.41 -7.65
C PHE A 43 2.61 -8.72 -6.41
N MET A 44 2.00 -8.80 -5.24
CA MET A 44 2.74 -9.06 -4.00
C MET A 44 3.43 -10.43 -3.97
N GLU A 45 2.93 -11.41 -4.72
CA GLU A 45 3.50 -12.77 -4.79
C GLU A 45 4.53 -12.86 -5.91
N ALA A 46 5.80 -13.04 -5.57
CA ALA A 46 6.89 -13.15 -6.55
C ALA A 46 6.67 -14.28 -7.57
N GLU A 47 6.19 -15.43 -7.10
CA GLU A 47 5.93 -16.58 -7.97
C GLU A 47 4.84 -16.28 -9.02
N TYR A 48 3.81 -15.54 -8.62
CA TYR A 48 2.74 -15.11 -9.53
C TYR A 48 3.27 -14.16 -10.61
N VAL A 49 4.10 -13.19 -10.21
CA VAL A 49 4.74 -12.28 -11.16
C VAL A 49 5.63 -13.05 -12.15
N SER A 50 6.42 -13.99 -11.63
CA SER A 50 7.27 -14.84 -12.46
C SER A 50 6.46 -15.64 -13.48
N SER A 51 5.34 -16.24 -13.06
CA SER A 51 4.48 -17.02 -13.96
C SER A 51 3.89 -16.17 -15.09
N ILE A 52 3.40 -14.95 -14.77
CA ILE A 52 2.88 -14.02 -15.78
C ILE A 52 3.96 -13.69 -16.82
N LEU A 53 5.18 -13.41 -16.36
CA LEU A 53 6.28 -13.08 -17.25
C LEU A 53 6.66 -14.25 -18.14
N GLN A 54 6.74 -15.46 -17.60
CA GLN A 54 7.01 -16.68 -18.36
C GLN A 54 5.94 -16.91 -19.43
N ASP A 55 4.67 -16.84 -19.05
CA ASP A 55 3.55 -17.02 -19.97
C ASP A 55 3.50 -15.93 -21.06
N SER A 56 4.10 -14.78 -20.77
CA SER A 56 4.21 -13.66 -21.71
C SER A 56 5.51 -13.68 -22.54
N ASN A 57 6.22 -14.80 -22.57
CA ASN A 57 7.47 -14.98 -23.30
C ASN A 57 8.61 -14.04 -22.85
N PHE A 58 8.77 -13.90 -21.53
CA PHE A 58 9.95 -13.30 -20.94
C PHE A 58 10.87 -14.38 -20.36
N GLU A 59 12.18 -14.11 -20.40
CA GLU A 59 13.23 -14.97 -19.83
C GLU A 59 14.15 -14.14 -18.95
N ASN A 60 15.12 -14.81 -18.29
CA ASN A 60 16.08 -14.18 -17.38
C ASN A 60 15.36 -13.32 -16.32
N ILE A 61 14.31 -13.89 -15.74
CA ILE A 61 13.47 -13.21 -14.77
C ILE A 61 14.20 -13.14 -13.43
N GLU A 62 14.44 -11.93 -12.96
CA GLU A 62 15.04 -11.66 -11.66
C GLU A 62 14.03 -10.90 -10.81
N ILE A 63 13.72 -11.40 -9.61
CA ILE A 63 12.84 -10.75 -8.65
C ILE A 63 13.58 -10.66 -7.32
N VAL A 64 13.90 -9.45 -6.90
CA VAL A 64 14.70 -9.20 -5.70
C VAL A 64 13.92 -8.30 -4.75
N GLY A 65 13.89 -8.68 -3.46
CA GLY A 65 13.30 -7.85 -2.41
C GLY A 65 14.11 -6.58 -2.18
N TYR A 66 13.43 -5.46 -1.99
CA TYR A 66 14.03 -4.18 -1.67
C TYR A 66 13.25 -3.49 -0.56
N GLU A 67 13.95 -3.14 0.51
CA GLU A 67 13.39 -2.43 1.65
C GLU A 67 13.92 -1.00 1.67
N ALA A 68 13.03 -0.03 1.89
CA ALA A 68 13.38 1.37 2.00
C ALA A 68 12.32 2.12 2.80
N ASP A 69 12.72 3.23 3.39
CA ASP A 69 11.76 4.14 4.00
C ASP A 69 11.06 4.97 2.91
N VAL A 70 9.75 5.17 3.09
CA VAL A 70 8.95 6.05 2.24
C VAL A 70 8.44 7.22 3.07
N ASN A 71 8.54 8.42 2.52
CA ASN A 71 7.99 9.63 3.13
C ASN A 71 6.69 9.97 2.41
N MET A 72 5.59 9.80 3.13
CA MET A 72 4.26 10.01 2.59
C MET A 72 3.75 11.41 2.94
N PHE A 73 3.21 12.10 1.93
CA PHE A 73 2.60 13.43 2.11
C PHE A 73 3.53 14.45 2.77
N SER A 74 4.78 14.51 2.30
CA SER A 74 5.79 15.45 2.77
C SER A 74 5.25 16.90 2.74
N GLY A 75 5.57 17.66 3.78
CA GLY A 75 5.12 19.05 3.91
C GLY A 75 3.68 19.22 4.41
N ARG A 76 2.97 18.12 4.69
CA ARG A 76 1.62 18.17 5.26
C ARG A 76 1.66 18.01 6.78
N SER A 77 0.70 18.59 7.49
CA SER A 77 0.46 18.23 8.89
C SER A 77 -0.03 16.79 8.98
N LEU A 78 0.13 16.16 10.15
CA LEU A 78 -0.33 14.77 10.31
C LEU A 78 -1.83 14.60 10.08
N PRO A 79 -2.73 15.45 10.61
CA PRO A 79 -4.15 15.34 10.31
C PRO A 79 -4.46 15.50 8.81
N ALA A 80 -3.78 16.41 8.12
CA ALA A 80 -3.95 16.61 6.68
C ALA A 80 -3.45 15.40 5.90
N ALA A 81 -2.31 14.84 6.27
CA ALA A 81 -1.76 13.63 5.63
C ALA A 81 -2.71 12.43 5.78
N VAL A 82 -3.28 12.21 6.96
CA VAL A 82 -4.24 11.13 7.20
C VAL A 82 -5.51 11.33 6.37
N LYS A 83 -6.00 12.56 6.27
CA LYS A 83 -7.16 12.88 5.44
C LYS A 83 -6.88 12.62 3.96
N ASP A 84 -5.72 13.06 3.47
CA ASP A 84 -5.31 12.84 2.08
C ASP A 84 -5.17 11.33 1.80
N TYR A 85 -4.52 10.58 2.69
CA TYR A 85 -4.36 9.13 2.56
C TYR A 85 -5.71 8.41 2.49
N THR A 86 -6.63 8.77 3.37
CA THR A 86 -7.98 8.21 3.39
C THR A 86 -8.73 8.49 2.08
N SER A 87 -8.56 9.70 1.53
CA SER A 87 -9.22 10.11 0.29
C SER A 87 -8.74 9.34 -0.94
N ILE A 88 -7.47 8.97 -0.98
CA ILE A 88 -6.91 8.22 -2.11
C ILE A 88 -7.15 6.71 -2.03
N ASN A 89 -7.60 6.20 -0.89
CA ASN A 89 -7.99 4.80 -0.75
C ASN A 89 -9.46 4.64 -1.18
N PRO A 90 -9.74 4.10 -2.39
CA PRO A 90 -11.09 4.13 -2.94
C PRO A 90 -12.10 3.33 -2.11
N VAL A 91 -11.68 2.21 -1.53
CA VAL A 91 -12.57 1.38 -0.73
C VAL A 91 -12.97 2.10 0.56
N VAL A 92 -11.99 2.61 1.30
CA VAL A 92 -12.26 3.32 2.56
C VAL A 92 -13.00 4.62 2.30
N SER A 93 -12.58 5.40 1.31
CA SER A 93 -13.25 6.66 0.94
C SER A 93 -14.73 6.47 0.63
N GLU A 94 -15.06 5.43 -0.13
CA GLU A 94 -16.45 5.13 -0.46
C GLU A 94 -17.27 4.71 0.78
N MET A 95 -16.69 3.86 1.62
CA MET A 95 -17.38 3.41 2.84
C MET A 95 -17.61 4.55 3.84
N LEU A 96 -16.66 5.48 3.96
CA LEU A 96 -16.79 6.60 4.90
C LEU A 96 -17.88 7.60 4.50
N LYS A 97 -18.23 7.70 3.23
CA LYS A 97 -19.28 8.61 2.75
C LYS A 97 -20.64 8.35 3.40
N ASP A 98 -20.94 7.10 3.68
CA ASP A 98 -22.25 6.67 4.20
C ASP A 98 -22.28 6.61 5.74
N LEU A 99 -21.19 6.94 6.41
CA LEU A 99 -21.10 6.90 7.86
C LEU A 99 -21.52 8.23 8.52
N PRO A 100 -22.03 8.19 9.75
CA PRO A 100 -22.23 9.40 10.53
C PRO A 100 -20.93 10.17 10.69
N LYS A 101 -21.00 11.50 10.60
CA LYS A 101 -19.81 12.38 10.68
C LYS A 101 -18.97 12.12 11.94
N LYS A 102 -19.63 11.92 13.08
CA LYS A 102 -18.93 11.63 14.35
C LYS A 102 -18.11 10.34 14.30
N LEU A 103 -18.61 9.31 13.63
CA LEU A 103 -17.89 8.05 13.47
C LEU A 103 -16.70 8.23 12.54
N THR A 104 -16.86 8.94 11.43
CA THR A 104 -15.76 9.27 10.52
C THR A 104 -14.65 10.03 11.24
N GLU A 105 -15.00 11.01 12.07
CA GLU A 105 -14.03 11.77 12.87
C GLU A 105 -13.30 10.85 13.87
N LYS A 106 -13.98 9.92 14.51
CA LYS A 106 -13.36 8.93 15.40
C LYS A 106 -12.34 8.06 14.66
N ILE A 107 -12.71 7.58 13.47
CA ILE A 107 -11.82 6.76 12.64
C ILE A 107 -10.55 7.55 12.27
N LEU A 108 -10.72 8.77 11.77
CA LEU A 108 -9.59 9.62 11.38
C LEU A 108 -8.68 9.95 12.57
N ASN A 109 -9.25 10.27 13.73
CA ASN A 109 -8.48 10.54 14.95
C ASN A 109 -7.71 9.31 15.42
N SER A 110 -8.30 8.13 15.32
CA SER A 110 -7.65 6.87 15.69
C SER A 110 -6.47 6.57 14.76
N VAL A 111 -6.61 6.82 13.47
CA VAL A 111 -5.50 6.68 12.51
C VAL A 111 -4.39 7.70 12.80
N ILE A 112 -4.76 8.95 13.12
CA ILE A 112 -3.80 10.00 13.49
C ILE A 112 -2.96 9.55 14.69
N GLU A 113 -3.59 9.04 15.75
CA GLU A 113 -2.90 8.54 16.94
C GLU A 113 -1.94 7.37 16.59
N THR A 114 -2.41 6.45 15.74
CA THR A 114 -1.61 5.30 15.30
C THR A 114 -0.41 5.73 14.47
N PHE A 115 -0.55 6.76 13.65
CA PHE A 115 0.51 7.26 12.78
C PHE A 115 1.47 8.24 13.48
N LEU A 116 1.10 8.76 14.63
CA LEU A 116 1.91 9.75 15.35
C LEU A 116 3.37 9.33 15.58
N PRO A 117 3.68 8.07 15.97
CA PRO A 117 5.06 7.64 16.14
C PRO A 117 5.92 7.67 14.87
N TYR A 118 5.27 7.69 13.70
CA TYR A 118 5.93 7.70 12.38
C TYR A 118 6.06 9.10 11.79
N PHE A 119 5.53 10.10 12.49
CA PHE A 119 5.51 11.50 12.03
C PHE A 119 6.60 12.33 12.71
N SER A 120 7.29 13.16 11.90
CA SER A 120 8.30 14.10 12.37
C SER A 120 8.31 15.35 11.49
N GLU A 121 9.25 16.27 11.75
CA GLU A 121 9.48 17.44 10.89
C GLU A 121 9.78 17.05 9.44
N LYS A 122 10.32 15.84 9.21
CA LYS A 122 10.66 15.32 7.89
C LYS A 122 9.43 14.82 7.11
N GLY A 123 8.33 14.55 7.81
CA GLY A 123 7.10 14.01 7.24
C GLY A 123 6.64 12.72 7.91
N LEU A 124 5.76 12.01 7.26
CA LEU A 124 5.23 10.72 7.70
C LEU A 124 6.05 9.61 7.05
N ILE A 125 6.93 8.97 7.82
CA ILE A 125 7.93 8.02 7.32
C ILE A 125 7.60 6.61 7.80
N PHE A 126 7.44 5.69 6.85
CA PHE A 126 7.25 4.26 7.09
C PHE A 126 8.33 3.45 6.39
N SER A 127 8.67 2.30 6.96
CA SER A 127 9.38 1.28 6.20
C SER A 127 8.49 0.73 5.09
N SER A 128 9.09 0.32 4.00
CA SER A 128 8.37 -0.30 2.88
C SER A 128 9.13 -1.49 2.33
N SER A 129 8.41 -2.41 1.72
CA SER A 129 8.99 -3.60 1.08
C SER A 129 8.41 -3.76 -0.31
N THR A 130 9.31 -3.83 -1.29
CA THR A 130 8.97 -3.95 -2.72
C THR A 130 9.72 -5.09 -3.36
N TRP A 131 9.25 -5.51 -4.54
CA TRP A 131 9.98 -6.35 -5.47
C TRP A 131 10.56 -5.50 -6.60
N LEU A 132 11.86 -5.67 -6.86
CA LEU A 132 12.51 -5.17 -8.08
C LEU A 132 12.48 -6.29 -9.09
N VAL A 133 11.82 -6.09 -10.21
CA VAL A 133 11.61 -7.11 -11.23
C VAL A 133 12.33 -6.71 -12.52
N LYS A 134 13.11 -7.65 -13.06
CA LYS A 134 13.78 -7.51 -14.35
C LYS A 134 13.52 -8.75 -15.19
N ALA A 135 13.35 -8.57 -16.48
CA ALA A 135 13.20 -9.66 -17.43
C ALA A 135 13.53 -9.22 -18.85
N ASN A 136 13.80 -10.19 -19.70
CA ASN A 136 14.08 -9.95 -21.12
C ASN A 136 13.02 -10.59 -21.98
N LYS A 137 12.51 -9.86 -22.96
CA LYS A 137 11.55 -10.40 -23.93
C LYS A 137 12.27 -11.37 -24.88
N ILE A 138 11.72 -12.55 -25.04
CA ILE A 138 12.20 -13.55 -26.00
C ILE A 138 11.85 -13.10 -27.43
N GLY A 139 12.79 -13.18 -28.29
CA GLY A 139 12.62 -12.87 -29.71
C GLY A 139 12.71 -11.40 -30.04
#